data_07b55b77bd6ec40c91c8907e154dc501
#
_entry.id   07b55b77bd6ec40c91c8907e154dc501
#
_cell.length_a   1.000
_cell.length_b   1.000
_cell.length_c   1.000
_cell.angle_alpha   90.00
_cell.angle_beta   90.00
_cell.angle_gamma   90.00
#
_symmetry.space_group_name_H-M   'P 1'
#
loop_
_entity.id
_entity.type
_entity.pdbx_description
1 polymer ?
#
loop_
_entity_poly.entity_id
_entity_poly.type
_entity_poly.pdbx_seq_one_letter_code
_entity_poly.pdbx_strand_id
1 'polypeptide(L)'
;MKKLIATLLLGAGLAFAGLSATAQTTTEAPPAAAVVAPAAEAPAVTAPAAEAPAAAPAAAAPAEAPAAAEAAPAPTPNKGDTAWMMVSTLLVVFMTIPGLALFYGGLVRSKNMLSVLMQVMVVFSLIVVLWVVYGYSLAFTEGNAFIGSFDRLFLAGVWDNTAGTFANAATFSKGVVIPEIVFAAFQATFAGITCALIVGAFAERMKFSAVLLFTAIWFTFSYAPIAHMVWFWMGPDAYSSADVAGDMTAKAGYIWQMGALDFAGGTVVHINAAVAGLVGAYMVGKRIGYGKESMAPHSLTLTMVGASLLWVGWFGFNAGSALEANGFAALAFINTLVATAAAVLAWCIGEALHKGKASMLGAASGAVAGLVAITPAAGNVGVGGALIIGFIAGFACLWGVSGLKKMLGADDSLDVFGVHGVGGIVGALLTGVFSAGSLGGVKGDDYSIASQLL
;
A
#
# COMPACT_ATOMS: atom_id res chain seq x y z
N MET A 1 20.93 -16.65 -28.06
CA MET A 1 19.77 -16.59 -27.15
C MET A 1 19.56 -17.86 -26.32
N LYS A 2 19.34 -19.06 -26.93
CA LYS A 2 19.16 -20.31 -26.17
C LYS A 2 20.30 -20.63 -25.19
N LYS A 3 21.56 -20.37 -25.54
CA LYS A 3 22.73 -20.54 -24.66
C LYS A 3 22.79 -19.54 -23.50
N LEU A 4 22.33 -18.28 -23.71
CA LEU A 4 22.29 -17.24 -22.67
C LEU A 4 21.22 -17.53 -21.64
N ILE A 5 20.05 -18.03 -22.08
CA ILE A 5 18.95 -18.45 -21.20
C ILE A 5 19.35 -19.67 -20.37
N ALA A 6 20.05 -20.65 -20.96
CA ALA A 6 20.56 -21.80 -20.23
C ALA A 6 21.61 -21.40 -19.17
N THR A 7 22.47 -20.43 -19.45
CA THR A 7 23.46 -19.92 -18.50
C THR A 7 22.82 -19.14 -17.34
N LEU A 8 21.74 -18.35 -17.63
CA LEU A 8 20.99 -17.65 -16.59
C LEU A 8 20.17 -18.59 -15.70
N LEU A 9 19.58 -19.65 -16.26
CA LEU A 9 18.87 -20.65 -15.49
C LEU A 9 19.81 -21.53 -14.65
N LEU A 10 21.01 -21.82 -15.16
CA LEU A 10 22.04 -22.53 -14.39
C LEU A 10 22.62 -21.62 -13.26
N GLY A 11 22.81 -20.33 -13.51
CA GLY A 11 23.23 -19.36 -12.51
C GLY A 11 22.21 -19.18 -11.39
N ALA A 12 20.92 -19.14 -11.71
CA ALA A 12 19.85 -19.06 -10.72
C ALA A 12 19.75 -20.35 -9.88
N GLY A 13 19.92 -21.53 -10.49
CA GLY A 13 19.93 -22.82 -9.77
C GLY A 13 21.10 -22.97 -8.79
N LEU A 14 22.27 -22.42 -9.12
CA LEU A 14 23.43 -22.42 -8.24
C LEU A 14 23.33 -21.40 -7.09
N ALA A 15 22.64 -20.28 -7.30
CA ALA A 15 22.37 -19.30 -6.24
C ALA A 15 21.42 -19.85 -5.16
N PHE A 16 20.46 -20.70 -5.52
CA PHE A 16 19.55 -21.33 -4.55
C PHE A 16 20.18 -22.52 -3.79
N ALA A 17 21.20 -23.17 -4.36
CA ALA A 17 21.88 -24.28 -3.68
C ALA A 17 22.95 -23.80 -2.66
N GLY A 18 23.35 -22.52 -2.70
CA GLY A 18 24.36 -21.93 -1.82
C GLY A 18 23.86 -21.36 -0.49
N LEU A 19 22.55 -21.29 -0.26
CA LEU A 19 21.96 -20.63 0.92
C LEU A 19 21.71 -21.55 2.12
N SER A 20 22.12 -22.84 2.05
CA SER A 20 21.88 -23.80 3.14
C SER A 20 23.10 -24.19 3.96
N ALA A 21 24.25 -23.56 3.81
CA ALA A 21 25.45 -23.91 4.58
C ALA A 21 26.32 -22.67 4.83
N THR A 22 26.13 -22.01 5.97
CA THR A 22 27.21 -21.46 6.84
C THR A 22 26.59 -20.63 7.97
N ALA A 23 26.24 -21.28 9.03
CA ALA A 23 26.24 -20.70 10.36
C ALA A 23 27.35 -21.41 11.12
N GLN A 24 28.55 -20.88 11.07
CA GLN A 24 29.60 -21.16 12.05
C GLN A 24 30.43 -19.89 12.29
N THR A 25 30.44 -19.52 13.55
CA THR A 25 31.17 -18.47 14.22
C THR A 25 32.68 -18.54 14.01
N THR A 26 33.30 -17.41 13.69
CA THR A 26 34.63 -17.07 14.19
C THR A 26 34.69 -15.59 14.52
N THR A 27 34.87 -15.34 15.80
CA THR A 27 35.27 -14.09 16.41
C THR A 27 36.72 -13.74 15.99
N GLU A 28 36.88 -12.57 15.37
CA GLU A 28 38.16 -11.86 15.41
C GLU A 28 37.90 -10.35 15.32
N ALA A 29 38.30 -9.63 16.36
CA ALA A 29 38.14 -8.20 16.53
C ALA A 29 39.34 -7.44 15.93
N PRO A 30 39.12 -6.30 15.24
CA PRO A 30 40.19 -5.38 14.92
C PRO A 30 40.49 -4.43 16.10
N PRO A 31 41.71 -3.88 16.20
CA PRO A 31 42.23 -3.23 17.39
C PRO A 31 41.65 -1.84 17.63
N ALA A 32 41.38 -1.56 18.90
CA ALA A 32 40.86 -0.30 19.43
C ALA A 32 41.94 0.80 19.41
N ALA A 33 41.52 1.98 18.95
CA ALA A 33 42.23 3.23 19.22
C ALA A 33 41.81 3.78 20.59
N ALA A 34 42.78 4.10 21.40
CA ALA A 34 42.64 4.57 22.75
C ALA A 34 42.05 5.98 22.83
N VAL A 35 41.03 6.17 23.65
CA VAL A 35 40.60 7.45 24.20
C VAL A 35 40.65 7.35 25.73
N VAL A 36 41.44 8.21 26.33
CA VAL A 36 41.67 8.33 27.76
C VAL A 36 40.42 8.94 28.42
N ALA A 37 39.88 8.31 29.47
CA ALA A 37 38.93 8.88 30.36
C ALA A 37 39.47 8.93 31.82
N PRO A 38 39.16 9.93 32.60
CA PRO A 38 39.76 10.14 33.93
C PRO A 38 39.13 9.22 34.98
N ALA A 39 39.92 8.92 35.99
CA ALA A 39 39.65 8.04 37.08
C ALA A 39 38.49 8.51 37.99
N ALA A 40 37.61 7.60 38.39
CA ALA A 40 36.70 7.76 39.50
C ALA A 40 37.14 6.92 40.71
N GLU A 41 37.18 7.54 41.87
CA GLU A 41 37.53 7.01 43.19
C GLU A 41 36.57 5.91 43.65
N ALA A 42 37.15 4.92 44.34
CA ALA A 42 36.42 3.82 44.97
C ALA A 42 35.86 4.25 46.36
N PRO A 43 34.67 3.82 46.74
CA PRO A 43 34.21 4.02 48.15
C PRO A 43 34.63 2.88 49.05
N ALA A 44 35.03 3.28 50.25
CA ALA A 44 35.52 2.46 51.34
C ALA A 44 34.46 1.51 51.96
N VAL A 45 34.91 0.32 52.30
CA VAL A 45 34.16 -0.69 53.05
C VAL A 45 34.19 -0.33 54.54
N THR A 46 33.03 -0.28 55.24
CA THR A 46 32.93 -0.31 56.68
C THR A 46 32.08 -1.50 57.15
N ALA A 47 32.60 -2.26 58.10
CA ALA A 47 32.06 -3.47 58.69
C ALA A 47 31.00 -3.18 59.81
N PRO A 48 30.25 -4.21 60.29
CA PRO A 48 28.95 -4.06 60.91
C PRO A 48 29.01 -3.79 62.41
N ALA A 49 28.06 -3.06 62.94
CA ALA A 49 27.82 -2.88 64.39
C ALA A 49 26.47 -3.48 64.81
N ALA A 50 26.48 -3.96 66.02
CA ALA A 50 25.60 -4.89 66.68
C ALA A 50 24.13 -4.48 66.86
N GLU A 51 23.31 -5.52 67.05
CA GLU A 51 21.91 -5.57 67.52
C GLU A 51 21.64 -4.88 68.83
N ALA A 52 20.48 -4.24 68.98
CA ALA A 52 19.81 -3.92 70.23
C ALA A 52 18.27 -3.97 70.04
N PRO A 53 17.49 -4.23 71.14
CA PRO A 53 16.31 -5.07 71.03
C PRO A 53 14.97 -4.37 70.77
N ALA A 54 13.99 -5.22 70.42
CA ALA A 54 12.62 -4.93 69.99
C ALA A 54 11.82 -3.99 70.89
N ALA A 55 11.15 -3.01 70.31
CA ALA A 55 10.04 -2.26 70.87
C ALA A 55 8.71 -2.63 70.22
N ALA A 56 7.65 -2.68 71.03
CA ALA A 56 6.31 -3.16 70.74
C ALA A 56 5.58 -2.38 69.58
N PRO A 57 4.51 -2.96 69.03
CA PRO A 57 3.90 -2.43 67.83
C PRO A 57 3.06 -1.18 68.08
N ALA A 58 3.36 -0.09 67.41
CA ALA A 58 2.49 1.07 67.32
C ALA A 58 1.36 0.80 66.26
N ALA A 59 0.16 1.29 66.62
CA ALA A 59 -1.05 1.13 65.83
C ALA A 59 -0.87 1.61 64.38
N ALA A 60 -1.35 0.81 63.43
CA ALA A 60 -1.34 1.10 61.99
C ALA A 60 -2.14 2.38 61.71
N ALA A 61 -1.49 3.35 61.10
CA ALA A 61 -2.16 4.46 60.43
C ALA A 61 -2.96 3.94 59.23
N PRO A 62 -4.09 4.59 58.85
CA PRO A 62 -4.85 4.19 57.68
C PRO A 62 -3.97 4.23 56.44
N ALA A 63 -3.99 3.15 55.64
CA ALA A 63 -3.31 3.10 54.36
C ALA A 63 -3.83 4.24 53.47
N GLU A 64 -2.94 5.15 53.10
CA GLU A 64 -3.20 6.12 52.03
C GLU A 64 -3.62 5.35 50.77
N ALA A 65 -4.80 5.70 50.22
CA ALA A 65 -5.25 5.16 48.94
C ALA A 65 -4.17 5.38 47.89
N PRO A 66 -3.86 4.40 47.01
CA PRO A 66 -2.86 4.58 45.97
C PRO A 66 -3.24 5.81 45.12
N ALA A 67 -2.30 6.77 45.06
CA ALA A 67 -2.44 7.92 44.17
C ALA A 67 -2.84 7.43 42.79
N ALA A 68 -3.92 8.00 42.23
CA ALA A 68 -4.34 7.70 40.90
C ALA A 68 -3.13 7.90 39.97
N ALA A 69 -2.75 6.87 39.22
CA ALA A 69 -1.66 6.95 38.26
C ALA A 69 -1.95 8.12 37.34
N GLU A 70 -1.05 9.11 37.27
CA GLU A 70 -1.16 10.25 36.40
C GLU A 70 -1.28 9.73 34.99
N ALA A 71 -2.35 10.10 34.26
CA ALA A 71 -2.61 9.64 32.92
C ALA A 71 -1.43 10.05 32.02
N ALA A 72 -0.88 9.07 31.29
CA ALA A 72 0.22 9.36 30.36
C ALA A 72 -0.19 10.51 29.41
N PRO A 73 0.72 11.45 29.12
CA PRO A 73 0.40 12.58 28.23
C PRO A 73 -0.07 12.06 26.85
N ALA A 74 -1.07 12.72 26.28
CA ALA A 74 -1.60 12.37 24.97
C ALA A 74 -0.48 12.38 23.91
N PRO A 75 -0.45 11.39 23.00
CA PRO A 75 0.59 11.31 21.98
C PRO A 75 0.57 12.54 21.07
N THR A 76 1.75 13.04 20.72
CA THR A 76 1.94 14.19 19.83
C THR A 76 2.58 13.74 18.51
N PRO A 77 2.17 14.32 17.36
CA PRO A 77 2.70 13.96 16.06
C PRO A 77 4.22 14.12 15.96
N ASN A 78 4.91 13.12 15.46
CA ASN A 78 6.33 13.21 15.15
C ASN A 78 6.55 14.04 13.86
N LYS A 79 7.55 14.92 13.87
CA LYS A 79 7.85 15.78 12.71
C LYS A 79 8.37 14.99 11.52
N GLY A 80 9.12 13.91 11.74
CA GLY A 80 9.61 13.00 10.69
C GLY A 80 8.48 12.28 9.99
N ASP A 81 7.56 11.68 10.75
CA ASP A 81 6.38 10.99 10.21
C ASP A 81 5.47 11.95 9.46
N THR A 82 5.22 13.15 10.03
CA THR A 82 4.43 14.19 9.37
C THR A 82 5.06 14.62 8.04
N ALA A 83 6.39 14.85 8.02
CA ALA A 83 7.10 15.20 6.78
C ALA A 83 7.07 14.07 5.77
N TRP A 84 7.29 12.82 6.21
CA TRP A 84 7.21 11.64 5.35
C TRP A 84 5.82 11.50 4.70
N MET A 85 4.76 11.67 5.46
CA MET A 85 3.39 11.57 4.95
C MET A 85 3.04 12.69 3.97
N MET A 86 3.53 13.91 4.17
CA MET A 86 3.38 15.00 3.19
C MET A 86 4.14 14.69 1.89
N VAL A 87 5.37 14.18 1.98
CA VAL A 87 6.16 13.76 0.80
C VAL A 87 5.46 12.59 0.09
N SER A 88 4.98 11.59 0.83
CA SER A 88 4.23 10.46 0.26
C SER A 88 2.97 10.91 -0.46
N THR A 89 2.23 11.87 0.10
CA THR A 89 1.06 12.49 -0.54
C THR A 89 1.43 13.14 -1.88
N LEU A 90 2.51 13.94 -1.91
CA LEU A 90 3.00 14.56 -3.14
C LEU A 90 3.42 13.52 -4.18
N LEU A 91 4.07 12.43 -3.77
CA LEU A 91 4.46 11.34 -4.66
C LEU A 91 3.24 10.65 -5.30
N VAL A 92 2.14 10.47 -4.57
CA VAL A 92 0.91 9.89 -5.13
C VAL A 92 0.18 10.87 -6.06
N VAL A 93 0.17 12.17 -5.78
CA VAL A 93 -0.29 13.19 -6.74
C VAL A 93 0.56 13.13 -8.01
N PHE A 94 1.88 13.07 -7.85
CA PHE A 94 2.83 13.02 -8.96
C PHE A 94 2.66 11.76 -9.84
N MET A 95 2.43 10.59 -9.24
CA MET A 95 2.18 9.39 -10.04
C MET A 95 0.83 9.44 -10.76
N THR A 96 -0.15 10.18 -10.25
CA THR A 96 -1.49 10.26 -10.87
C THR A 96 -1.55 11.29 -11.98
N ILE A 97 -1.25 12.56 -11.66
CA ILE A 97 -1.50 13.65 -12.61
C ILE A 97 -0.51 13.62 -13.78
N PRO A 98 0.81 13.65 -13.62
CA PRO A 98 1.70 13.40 -14.74
C PRO A 98 1.86 11.92 -15.07
N GLY A 99 2.02 11.04 -14.07
CA GLY A 99 2.37 9.63 -14.30
C GLY A 99 1.30 8.86 -15.06
N LEU A 100 0.13 8.66 -14.45
CA LEU A 100 -0.97 7.91 -15.06
C LEU A 100 -1.50 8.60 -16.32
N ALA A 101 -1.59 9.93 -16.31
CA ALA A 101 -2.05 10.69 -17.46
C ALA A 101 -1.14 10.47 -18.70
N LEU A 102 0.18 10.53 -18.53
CA LEU A 102 1.13 10.29 -19.63
C LEU A 102 1.19 8.81 -20.03
N PHE A 103 1.11 7.89 -19.07
CA PHE A 103 1.04 6.47 -19.34
C PHE A 103 -0.16 6.14 -20.25
N TYR A 104 -1.35 6.55 -19.83
CA TYR A 104 -2.57 6.37 -20.61
C TYR A 104 -2.57 7.19 -21.91
N GLY A 105 -2.11 8.44 -21.82
CA GLY A 105 -2.00 9.34 -22.97
C GLY A 105 -1.13 8.77 -24.08
N GLY A 106 -0.03 8.10 -23.74
CA GLY A 106 0.83 7.43 -24.73
C GLY A 106 0.20 6.17 -25.36
N LEU A 107 -0.64 5.46 -24.58
CA LEU A 107 -1.29 4.21 -25.00
C LEU A 107 -2.47 4.42 -25.96
N VAL A 108 -3.23 5.51 -25.83
CA VAL A 108 -4.37 5.79 -26.73
C VAL A 108 -3.92 6.25 -28.11
N ARG A 109 -4.85 6.29 -29.08
CA ARG A 109 -4.59 6.90 -30.38
C ARG A 109 -4.38 8.41 -30.23
N SER A 110 -3.46 9.00 -31.01
CA SER A 110 -3.04 10.41 -30.89
C SER A 110 -4.19 11.42 -30.79
N LYS A 111 -5.26 11.22 -31.57
CA LYS A 111 -6.45 12.08 -31.57
C LYS A 111 -7.22 12.10 -30.23
N ASN A 112 -7.01 11.11 -29.37
CA ASN A 112 -7.71 10.97 -28.10
C ASN A 112 -6.82 11.31 -26.89
N MET A 113 -5.54 11.63 -27.11
CA MET A 113 -4.56 11.86 -26.05
C MET A 113 -5.04 12.96 -25.09
N LEU A 114 -5.32 14.17 -25.58
CA LEU A 114 -5.74 15.28 -24.72
C LEU A 114 -7.05 15.00 -23.97
N SER A 115 -7.96 14.24 -24.58
CA SER A 115 -9.20 13.81 -23.91
C SER A 115 -8.92 12.92 -22.71
N VAL A 116 -7.98 11.98 -22.81
CA VAL A 116 -7.64 11.08 -21.72
C VAL A 116 -6.84 11.80 -20.64
N LEU A 117 -5.89 12.66 -20.99
CA LEU A 117 -5.18 13.50 -20.02
C LEU A 117 -6.16 14.35 -19.21
N MET A 118 -7.12 14.99 -19.89
CA MET A 118 -8.16 15.79 -19.23
C MET A 118 -9.06 14.95 -18.34
N GLN A 119 -9.45 13.75 -18.76
CA GLN A 119 -10.26 12.85 -17.93
C GLN A 119 -9.52 12.46 -16.65
N VAL A 120 -8.25 12.05 -16.72
CA VAL A 120 -7.44 11.72 -15.53
C VAL A 120 -7.35 12.91 -14.57
N MET A 121 -6.98 14.09 -15.09
CA MET A 121 -6.80 15.29 -14.26
C MET A 121 -8.10 15.75 -13.60
N VAL A 122 -9.20 15.81 -14.37
CA VAL A 122 -10.48 16.34 -13.85
C VAL A 122 -11.17 15.32 -12.95
N VAL A 123 -11.07 14.02 -13.24
CA VAL A 123 -11.57 12.97 -12.34
C VAL A 123 -10.83 13.03 -11.01
N PHE A 124 -9.50 13.08 -11.01
CA PHE A 124 -8.73 13.24 -9.78
C PHE A 124 -9.19 14.48 -8.98
N SER A 125 -9.31 15.63 -9.64
CA SER A 125 -9.73 16.87 -9.00
C SER A 125 -11.16 16.79 -8.43
N LEU A 126 -12.10 16.20 -9.17
CA LEU A 126 -13.47 15.98 -8.71
C LEU A 126 -13.49 15.13 -7.45
N ILE A 127 -12.74 14.02 -7.45
CA ILE A 127 -12.74 13.09 -6.32
C ILE A 127 -12.08 13.71 -5.09
N VAL A 128 -11.00 14.48 -5.23
CA VAL A 128 -10.40 15.21 -4.10
C VAL A 128 -11.41 16.19 -3.48
N VAL A 129 -12.21 16.88 -4.28
CA VAL A 129 -13.27 17.75 -3.76
C VAL A 129 -14.35 16.93 -3.04
N LEU A 130 -14.85 15.86 -3.64
CA LEU A 130 -15.87 15.01 -3.01
C LEU A 130 -15.34 14.31 -1.75
N TRP A 131 -14.04 14.00 -1.73
CA TRP A 131 -13.37 13.44 -0.57
C TRP A 131 -13.43 14.38 0.63
N VAL A 132 -13.10 15.65 0.45
CA VAL A 132 -13.18 16.66 1.51
C VAL A 132 -14.63 16.90 1.92
N VAL A 133 -15.57 16.92 0.97
CA VAL A 133 -16.99 17.20 1.28
C VAL A 133 -17.60 16.09 2.13
N TYR A 134 -17.43 14.81 1.76
CA TYR A 134 -18.05 13.69 2.46
C TYR A 134 -17.28 12.38 2.42
N GLY A 135 -16.40 12.17 1.44
CA GLY A 135 -15.77 10.86 1.19
C GLY A 135 -14.88 10.41 2.34
N TYR A 136 -14.10 11.33 2.91
CA TYR A 136 -13.30 11.05 4.10
C TYR A 136 -14.16 10.55 5.26
N SER A 137 -15.27 11.23 5.50
CA SER A 137 -16.22 10.85 6.55
C SER A 137 -16.75 9.44 6.35
N LEU A 138 -17.24 9.12 5.14
CA LEU A 138 -17.78 7.79 4.83
C LEU A 138 -16.75 6.66 4.89
N ALA A 139 -15.47 6.95 4.67
CA ALA A 139 -14.41 5.95 4.66
C ALA A 139 -13.74 5.76 6.04
N PHE A 140 -13.57 6.82 6.84
CA PHE A 140 -12.67 6.81 8.01
C PHE A 140 -13.30 7.33 9.30
N THR A 141 -14.62 7.29 9.45
CA THR A 141 -15.29 7.49 10.73
C THR A 141 -15.99 6.22 11.21
N GLU A 142 -16.26 6.13 12.51
CA GLU A 142 -17.07 5.06 13.06
C GLU A 142 -18.51 5.16 12.52
N GLY A 143 -19.05 4.05 12.06
CA GLY A 143 -20.38 3.96 11.52
C GLY A 143 -20.92 2.54 11.70
N ASN A 144 -20.87 1.75 10.65
CA ASN A 144 -21.14 0.32 10.71
C ASN A 144 -20.03 -0.43 9.92
N ALA A 145 -20.08 -1.75 9.87
CA ALA A 145 -19.03 -2.56 9.22
C ALA A 145 -18.82 -2.27 7.71
N PHE A 146 -19.74 -1.54 7.05
CA PHE A 146 -19.71 -1.30 5.60
C PHE A 146 -19.45 0.14 5.22
N ILE A 147 -19.77 1.11 6.09
CA ILE A 147 -19.64 2.53 5.78
C ILE A 147 -19.56 3.35 7.07
N GLY A 148 -18.76 4.42 7.06
CA GLY A 148 -18.64 5.39 8.14
C GLY A 148 -19.86 6.34 8.25
N SER A 149 -19.81 7.23 9.22
CA SER A 149 -20.80 8.25 9.50
C SER A 149 -20.55 9.56 8.72
N PHE A 150 -21.27 10.61 9.09
CA PHE A 150 -21.07 11.97 8.57
C PHE A 150 -20.35 12.90 9.54
N ASP A 151 -19.64 12.38 10.56
CA ASP A 151 -19.02 13.19 11.62
C ASP A 151 -17.83 14.04 11.17
N ARG A 152 -17.27 13.73 9.99
CA ARG A 152 -16.15 14.44 9.38
C ARG A 152 -16.52 15.13 8.05
N LEU A 153 -17.80 15.48 7.83
CA LEU A 153 -18.18 16.27 6.66
C LEU A 153 -17.38 17.56 6.60
N PHE A 154 -16.86 17.90 5.41
CA PHE A 154 -15.96 19.03 5.19
C PHE A 154 -14.75 19.04 6.12
N LEU A 155 -14.29 17.87 6.56
CA LEU A 155 -13.23 17.66 7.56
C LEU A 155 -13.54 18.35 8.91
N ALA A 156 -14.82 18.38 9.31
CA ALA A 156 -15.24 18.97 10.58
C ALA A 156 -14.51 18.30 11.76
N GLY A 157 -14.01 19.11 12.70
CA GLY A 157 -13.29 18.66 13.88
C GLY A 157 -11.83 18.22 13.64
N VAL A 158 -11.34 18.22 12.38
CA VAL A 158 -9.93 17.95 12.08
C VAL A 158 -9.04 19.15 12.44
N TRP A 159 -9.60 20.35 12.39
CA TRP A 159 -8.97 21.59 12.79
C TRP A 159 -9.85 22.33 13.80
N ASP A 160 -9.34 22.61 15.00
CA ASP A 160 -9.96 23.48 15.98
C ASP A 160 -9.30 24.87 15.90
N ASN A 161 -10.01 25.82 15.28
CA ASN A 161 -9.53 27.18 15.11
C ASN A 161 -9.53 27.99 16.42
N THR A 162 -10.27 27.54 17.44
CA THR A 162 -10.32 28.21 18.76
C THR A 162 -9.11 27.83 19.62
N ALA A 163 -8.81 26.53 19.67
CA ALA A 163 -7.65 26.01 20.38
C ALA A 163 -6.34 26.12 19.58
N GLY A 164 -6.42 26.33 18.26
CA GLY A 164 -5.26 26.32 17.38
C GLY A 164 -4.62 24.93 17.23
N THR A 165 -5.42 23.85 17.39
CA THR A 165 -4.93 22.47 17.41
C THR A 165 -5.51 21.64 16.28
N PHE A 166 -4.78 20.59 15.91
CA PHE A 166 -5.23 19.60 14.94
C PHE A 166 -5.58 18.29 15.64
N ALA A 167 -6.62 17.60 15.17
CA ALA A 167 -6.90 16.23 15.54
C ALA A 167 -5.79 15.30 15.03
N ASN A 168 -5.61 14.16 15.71
CA ASN A 168 -4.63 13.15 15.39
C ASN A 168 -5.31 11.92 14.80
N ALA A 169 -4.66 11.32 13.80
CA ALA A 169 -4.96 9.98 13.30
C ALA A 169 -3.97 8.98 13.87
N ALA A 170 -4.44 7.78 14.22
CA ALA A 170 -3.60 6.68 14.65
C ALA A 170 -2.74 6.17 13.49
N THR A 171 -1.55 5.67 13.82
CA THR A 171 -0.71 4.89 12.92
C THR A 171 -0.84 3.40 13.27
N PHE A 172 0.11 2.57 12.86
CA PHE A 172 0.14 1.15 13.22
C PHE A 172 0.93 0.86 14.50
N SER A 173 1.59 1.85 15.08
CA SER A 173 2.36 1.74 16.32
C SER A 173 1.63 2.37 17.51
N LYS A 174 1.60 1.67 18.65
CA LYS A 174 0.98 2.22 19.90
C LYS A 174 1.68 3.51 20.31
N GLY A 175 0.88 4.50 20.68
CA GLY A 175 1.38 5.82 21.12
C GLY A 175 1.95 6.69 19.98
N VAL A 176 1.84 6.28 18.72
CA VAL A 176 2.32 7.04 17.56
C VAL A 176 1.14 7.55 16.75
N VAL A 177 1.15 8.85 16.48
CA VAL A 177 0.09 9.54 15.74
C VAL A 177 0.67 10.50 14.70
N ILE A 178 -0.15 10.78 13.68
CA ILE A 178 0.10 11.84 12.69
C ILE A 178 -1.05 12.84 12.71
N PRO A 179 -0.89 14.09 12.21
CA PRO A 179 -2.02 14.98 12.08
C PRO A 179 -3.10 14.39 11.18
N GLU A 180 -4.36 14.34 11.64
CA GLU A 180 -5.48 13.75 10.88
C GLU A 180 -5.65 14.44 9.51
N ILE A 181 -5.36 15.74 9.41
CA ILE A 181 -5.42 16.47 8.15
C ILE A 181 -4.41 15.94 7.11
N VAL A 182 -3.24 15.48 7.54
CA VAL A 182 -2.23 14.87 6.66
C VAL A 182 -2.67 13.47 6.23
N PHE A 183 -3.24 12.69 7.15
CA PHE A 183 -3.86 11.40 6.82
C PHE A 183 -5.00 11.55 5.81
N ALA A 184 -5.90 12.52 6.04
CA ALA A 184 -7.01 12.81 5.12
C ALA A 184 -6.50 13.22 3.72
N ALA A 185 -5.45 14.04 3.64
CA ALA A 185 -4.82 14.45 2.38
C ALA A 185 -4.18 13.25 1.65
N PHE A 186 -3.49 12.37 2.37
CA PHE A 186 -2.89 11.16 1.80
C PHE A 186 -3.96 10.24 1.21
N GLN A 187 -5.01 9.94 1.96
CA GLN A 187 -6.10 9.07 1.53
C GLN A 187 -6.94 9.68 0.38
N ALA A 188 -7.03 11.02 0.28
CA ALA A 188 -7.64 11.69 -0.86
C ALA A 188 -6.97 11.31 -2.19
N THR A 189 -5.65 11.15 -2.18
CA THR A 189 -4.89 10.80 -3.38
C THR A 189 -5.17 9.37 -3.84
N PHE A 190 -5.43 8.44 -2.91
CA PHE A 190 -5.84 7.07 -3.20
C PHE A 190 -7.24 7.02 -3.84
N ALA A 191 -8.19 7.76 -3.30
CA ALA A 191 -9.51 7.89 -3.90
C ALA A 191 -9.43 8.46 -5.32
N GLY A 192 -8.64 9.52 -5.49
CA GLY A 192 -8.44 10.19 -6.77
C GLY A 192 -7.84 9.29 -7.84
N ILE A 193 -6.74 8.58 -7.53
CA ILE A 193 -6.10 7.70 -8.51
C ILE A 193 -6.97 6.48 -8.82
N THR A 194 -7.68 5.91 -7.84
CA THR A 194 -8.53 4.75 -8.06
C THR A 194 -9.61 5.04 -9.10
N CYS A 195 -10.27 6.19 -8.98
CA CYS A 195 -11.26 6.61 -9.94
C CYS A 195 -10.65 6.93 -11.32
N ALA A 196 -9.47 7.52 -11.36
CA ALA A 196 -8.76 7.83 -12.59
C ALA A 196 -8.29 6.57 -13.35
N LEU A 197 -7.96 5.48 -12.62
CA LEU A 197 -7.58 4.20 -13.23
C LEU A 197 -8.70 3.61 -14.10
N ILE A 198 -9.96 3.72 -13.69
CA ILE A 198 -11.11 3.15 -14.41
C ILE A 198 -11.22 3.73 -15.83
N VAL A 199 -10.83 5.00 -16.02
CA VAL A 199 -10.88 5.71 -17.31
C VAL A 199 -10.18 4.92 -18.43
N GLY A 200 -9.09 4.24 -18.09
CA GLY A 200 -8.33 3.44 -19.07
C GLY A 200 -9.16 2.35 -19.74
N ALA A 201 -10.10 1.73 -19.04
CA ALA A 201 -10.86 0.61 -19.57
C ALA A 201 -11.85 1.01 -20.69
N PHE A 202 -12.47 2.19 -20.60
CA PHE A 202 -13.43 2.71 -21.58
C PHE A 202 -12.92 3.92 -22.35
N ALA A 203 -11.62 4.17 -22.31
CA ALA A 203 -11.00 5.25 -23.10
C ALA A 203 -11.44 5.23 -24.56
N GLU A 204 -11.55 6.42 -25.17
CA GLU A 204 -11.96 6.66 -26.56
C GLU A 204 -13.46 6.44 -26.87
N ARG A 205 -14.33 6.12 -25.90
CA ARG A 205 -15.74 5.74 -26.13
C ARG A 205 -16.75 6.50 -25.30
N MET A 206 -16.38 6.93 -24.12
CA MET A 206 -17.31 7.55 -23.17
C MET A 206 -17.28 9.07 -23.27
N LYS A 207 -18.46 9.72 -23.20
CA LYS A 207 -18.55 11.18 -23.14
C LYS A 207 -17.97 11.68 -21.82
N PHE A 208 -17.28 12.81 -21.83
CA PHE A 208 -16.62 13.38 -20.67
C PHE A 208 -17.59 13.61 -19.49
N SER A 209 -18.77 14.18 -19.74
CA SER A 209 -19.80 14.36 -18.71
C SER A 209 -20.29 13.04 -18.09
N ALA A 210 -20.38 11.98 -18.89
CA ALA A 210 -20.74 10.66 -18.40
C ALA A 210 -19.62 10.04 -17.55
N VAL A 211 -18.35 10.27 -17.90
CA VAL A 211 -17.22 9.87 -17.05
C VAL A 211 -17.31 10.53 -15.69
N LEU A 212 -17.56 11.84 -15.62
CA LEU A 212 -17.64 12.57 -14.35
C LEU A 212 -18.81 12.09 -13.49
N LEU A 213 -19.98 11.92 -14.10
CA LEU A 213 -21.16 11.43 -13.39
C LEU A 213 -20.95 10.01 -12.85
N PHE A 214 -20.47 9.10 -13.72
CA PHE A 214 -20.14 7.74 -13.33
C PHE A 214 -19.15 7.72 -12.16
N THR A 215 -18.09 8.51 -12.27
CA THR A 215 -17.02 8.54 -11.26
C THR A 215 -17.53 9.01 -9.90
N ALA A 216 -18.37 10.06 -9.87
CA ALA A 216 -18.96 10.56 -8.62
C ALA A 216 -19.87 9.51 -7.97
N ILE A 217 -20.74 8.84 -8.76
CA ILE A 217 -21.62 7.78 -8.26
C ILE A 217 -20.82 6.59 -7.78
N TRP A 218 -19.86 6.11 -8.58
CA TRP A 218 -19.04 4.95 -8.25
C TRP A 218 -18.15 5.20 -7.03
N PHE A 219 -17.56 6.39 -6.91
CA PHE A 219 -16.81 6.82 -5.72
C PHE A 219 -17.66 6.71 -4.46
N THR A 220 -18.90 7.20 -4.51
CA THR A 220 -19.81 7.24 -3.35
C THR A 220 -20.27 5.84 -2.94
N PHE A 221 -20.67 5.00 -3.90
CA PHE A 221 -21.35 3.73 -3.61
C PHE A 221 -20.46 2.49 -3.73
N SER A 222 -19.22 2.62 -4.23
CA SER A 222 -18.26 1.52 -4.31
C SER A 222 -16.96 1.85 -3.58
N TYR A 223 -16.28 2.94 -3.97
CA TYR A 223 -14.98 3.24 -3.40
C TYR A 223 -15.03 3.51 -1.89
N ALA A 224 -15.86 4.45 -1.44
CA ALA A 224 -15.93 4.82 -0.04
C ALA A 224 -16.34 3.65 0.87
N PRO A 225 -17.37 2.84 0.54
CA PRO A 225 -17.69 1.63 1.31
C PRO A 225 -16.56 0.60 1.32
N ILE A 226 -15.92 0.32 0.18
CA ILE A 226 -14.83 -0.67 0.13
C ILE A 226 -13.60 -0.18 0.92
N ALA A 227 -13.26 1.11 0.83
CA ALA A 227 -12.19 1.70 1.64
C ALA A 227 -12.49 1.57 3.15
N HIS A 228 -13.73 1.82 3.56
CA HIS A 228 -14.16 1.62 4.94
C HIS A 228 -14.06 0.15 5.36
N MET A 229 -14.63 -0.75 4.58
CA MET A 229 -14.63 -2.18 4.89
C MET A 229 -13.22 -2.76 5.06
N VAL A 230 -12.24 -2.27 4.29
CA VAL A 230 -10.87 -2.82 4.28
C VAL A 230 -9.94 -2.10 5.25
N TRP A 231 -10.07 -0.78 5.39
CA TRP A 231 -9.04 0.04 6.06
C TRP A 231 -9.49 0.73 7.34
N PHE A 232 -10.80 0.78 7.64
CA PHE A 232 -11.26 1.41 8.86
C PHE A 232 -11.09 0.48 10.07
N TRP A 233 -10.42 1.00 11.09
CA TRP A 233 -10.24 0.35 12.40
C TRP A 233 -9.97 1.42 13.47
N MET A 234 -10.01 1.02 14.74
CA MET A 234 -9.97 1.94 15.88
C MET A 234 -8.55 2.41 16.26
N GLY A 235 -7.51 1.99 15.52
CA GLY A 235 -6.10 2.26 15.86
C GLY A 235 -5.56 1.36 16.96
N PRO A 236 -4.23 1.21 17.10
CA PRO A 236 -3.61 0.20 17.97
C PRO A 236 -3.81 0.49 19.46
N ASP A 237 -4.00 1.75 19.84
CA ASP A 237 -4.20 2.15 21.24
C ASP A 237 -5.58 1.76 21.78
N ALA A 238 -6.57 1.62 20.90
CA ALA A 238 -7.90 1.15 21.27
C ALA A 238 -7.90 -0.33 21.74
N TYR A 239 -6.94 -1.12 21.27
CA TYR A 239 -6.77 -2.54 21.61
C TYR A 239 -5.90 -2.68 22.88
N SER A 240 -6.36 -2.10 23.99
CA SER A 240 -5.61 -1.99 25.24
C SER A 240 -5.49 -3.29 26.01
N SER A 241 -6.49 -4.19 25.89
CA SER A 241 -6.51 -5.52 26.51
C SER A 241 -7.28 -6.52 25.65
N ALA A 242 -7.15 -7.81 25.96
CA ALA A 242 -7.90 -8.87 25.28
C ALA A 242 -9.42 -8.71 25.47
N ASP A 243 -9.87 -8.19 26.62
CA ASP A 243 -11.30 -8.04 26.92
C ASP A 243 -11.99 -7.00 26.04
N VAL A 244 -11.27 -5.93 25.63
CA VAL A 244 -11.82 -4.90 24.76
C VAL A 244 -11.54 -5.14 23.28
N ALA A 245 -10.62 -6.04 22.94
CA ALA A 245 -10.20 -6.28 21.57
C ALA A 245 -11.35 -6.74 20.67
N GLY A 246 -12.24 -7.59 21.21
CA GLY A 246 -13.43 -8.06 20.49
C GLY A 246 -14.37 -6.91 20.11
N ASP A 247 -14.68 -6.03 21.08
CA ASP A 247 -15.54 -4.88 20.85
C ASP A 247 -14.94 -3.88 19.86
N MET A 248 -13.62 -3.64 19.94
CA MET A 248 -12.93 -2.75 18.99
C MET A 248 -12.87 -3.34 17.59
N THR A 249 -12.70 -4.66 17.47
CA THR A 249 -12.75 -5.35 16.19
C THR A 249 -14.14 -5.26 15.57
N ALA A 250 -15.21 -5.43 16.37
CA ALA A 250 -16.59 -5.33 15.88
C ALA A 250 -16.96 -3.93 15.32
N LYS A 251 -16.24 -2.88 15.71
CA LYS A 251 -16.38 -1.53 15.20
C LYS A 251 -15.60 -1.27 13.89
N ALA A 252 -14.65 -2.13 13.55
CA ALA A 252 -13.85 -2.02 12.34
C ALA A 252 -14.65 -2.37 11.07
N GLY A 253 -14.07 -2.09 9.90
CA GLY A 253 -14.66 -2.47 8.62
C GLY A 253 -14.81 -3.99 8.44
N TYR A 254 -15.81 -4.41 7.68
CA TYR A 254 -16.18 -5.83 7.52
C TYR A 254 -15.01 -6.74 7.08
N ILE A 255 -14.24 -6.31 6.08
CA ILE A 255 -13.10 -7.09 5.55
C ILE A 255 -11.92 -7.07 6.54
N TRP A 256 -11.72 -5.94 7.25
CA TRP A 256 -10.76 -5.87 8.34
C TRP A 256 -11.08 -6.89 9.45
N GLN A 257 -12.36 -7.01 9.86
CA GLN A 257 -12.81 -7.98 10.87
C GLN A 257 -12.49 -9.42 10.48
N MET A 258 -12.45 -9.74 9.19
CA MET A 258 -12.08 -11.05 8.68
C MET A 258 -10.56 -11.30 8.73
N GLY A 259 -9.75 -10.30 9.08
CA GLY A 259 -8.30 -10.41 9.14
C GLY A 259 -7.59 -10.32 7.79
N ALA A 260 -8.27 -9.86 6.74
CA ALA A 260 -7.65 -9.68 5.43
C ALA A 260 -6.61 -8.54 5.45
N LEU A 261 -5.52 -8.74 4.72
CA LEU A 261 -4.42 -7.80 4.61
C LEU A 261 -4.48 -7.10 3.24
N ASP A 262 -4.58 -5.79 3.28
CA ASP A 262 -4.43 -4.94 2.10
C ASP A 262 -3.61 -3.71 2.49
N PHE A 263 -2.29 -3.83 2.40
CA PHE A 263 -1.36 -2.83 2.94
C PHE A 263 -1.51 -1.46 2.30
N ALA A 264 -1.66 -1.42 0.97
CA ALA A 264 -1.71 -0.17 0.23
C ALA A 264 -2.77 -0.12 -0.89
N GLY A 265 -3.74 -1.05 -0.95
CA GLY A 265 -4.86 -0.94 -1.89
C GLY A 265 -4.88 -1.95 -3.03
N GLY A 266 -4.35 -3.15 -2.82
CA GLY A 266 -4.55 -4.25 -3.79
C GLY A 266 -6.02 -4.52 -4.06
N THR A 267 -6.83 -4.54 -3.00
CA THR A 267 -8.28 -4.68 -3.07
C THR A 267 -8.97 -3.34 -3.29
N VAL A 268 -8.70 -2.36 -2.43
CA VAL A 268 -9.41 -1.06 -2.43
C VAL A 268 -9.19 -0.27 -3.72
N VAL A 269 -7.99 -0.30 -4.27
CA VAL A 269 -7.62 0.46 -5.47
C VAL A 269 -7.69 -0.43 -6.71
N HIS A 270 -6.85 -1.47 -6.76
CA HIS A 270 -6.59 -2.16 -8.03
C HIS A 270 -7.69 -3.11 -8.44
N ILE A 271 -8.13 -4.03 -7.58
CA ILE A 271 -9.24 -4.95 -7.90
C ILE A 271 -10.52 -4.16 -8.13
N ASN A 272 -10.84 -3.23 -7.24
CA ASN A 272 -12.05 -2.42 -7.28
C ASN A 272 -12.15 -1.60 -8.57
N ALA A 273 -11.11 -0.84 -8.94
CA ALA A 273 -11.07 -0.08 -10.19
C ALA A 273 -11.11 -0.99 -11.42
N ALA A 274 -10.42 -2.12 -11.40
CA ALA A 274 -10.33 -3.02 -12.53
C ALA A 274 -11.65 -3.72 -12.83
N VAL A 275 -12.38 -4.16 -11.80
CA VAL A 275 -13.73 -4.74 -11.95
C VAL A 275 -14.70 -3.71 -12.51
N ALA A 276 -14.68 -2.48 -11.98
CA ALA A 276 -15.49 -1.37 -12.51
C ALA A 276 -15.14 -1.09 -13.99
N GLY A 277 -13.84 -1.10 -14.31
CA GLY A 277 -13.35 -0.93 -15.68
C GLY A 277 -13.83 -2.03 -16.63
N LEU A 278 -13.78 -3.29 -16.21
CA LEU A 278 -14.25 -4.43 -17.00
C LEU A 278 -15.76 -4.33 -17.28
N VAL A 279 -16.57 -4.08 -16.24
CA VAL A 279 -18.01 -3.88 -16.37
C VAL A 279 -18.30 -2.68 -17.29
N GLY A 280 -17.60 -1.57 -17.09
CA GLY A 280 -17.69 -0.39 -17.94
C GLY A 280 -17.37 -0.68 -19.40
N ALA A 281 -16.31 -1.46 -19.66
CA ALA A 281 -15.93 -1.87 -21.02
C ALA A 281 -17.02 -2.70 -21.72
N TYR A 282 -17.72 -3.57 -20.97
CA TYR A 282 -18.87 -4.31 -21.51
C TYR A 282 -20.06 -3.39 -21.79
N MET A 283 -20.37 -2.48 -20.87
CA MET A 283 -21.54 -1.58 -21.01
C MET A 283 -21.40 -0.60 -22.16
N VAL A 284 -20.21 -0.02 -22.36
CA VAL A 284 -20.00 0.93 -23.48
C VAL A 284 -19.75 0.24 -24.83
N GLY A 285 -19.49 -1.06 -24.83
CA GLY A 285 -19.24 -1.87 -26.01
C GLY A 285 -17.84 -1.70 -26.60
N LYS A 286 -17.62 -2.26 -27.78
CA LYS A 286 -16.30 -2.26 -28.46
C LYS A 286 -16.08 -0.95 -29.20
N ARG A 287 -14.80 -0.49 -29.27
CA ARG A 287 -14.38 0.63 -30.09
C ARG A 287 -14.67 0.37 -31.57
N ILE A 288 -15.02 1.41 -32.30
CA ILE A 288 -15.15 1.33 -33.75
C ILE A 288 -13.83 0.88 -34.35
N GLY A 289 -13.87 -0.17 -35.19
CA GLY A 289 -12.66 -0.78 -35.76
C GLY A 289 -11.95 -1.82 -34.85
N TYR A 290 -12.47 -2.12 -33.65
CA TYR A 290 -11.86 -3.12 -32.76
C TYR A 290 -11.74 -4.48 -33.45
N GLY A 291 -10.51 -5.03 -33.46
CA GLY A 291 -10.19 -6.30 -34.11
C GLY A 291 -10.10 -6.21 -35.66
N LYS A 292 -10.33 -5.05 -36.27
CA LYS A 292 -10.26 -4.82 -37.71
C LYS A 292 -9.20 -3.77 -38.10
N GLU A 293 -8.99 -2.78 -37.21
CA GLU A 293 -8.03 -1.70 -37.37
C GLU A 293 -6.94 -1.76 -36.34
N SER A 294 -5.76 -1.24 -36.63
CA SER A 294 -4.68 -1.11 -35.64
C SER A 294 -5.08 -0.08 -34.59
N MET A 295 -4.99 -0.50 -33.32
CA MET A 295 -5.19 0.36 -32.15
C MET A 295 -3.90 0.49 -31.36
N ALA A 296 -2.76 0.48 -32.04
CA ALA A 296 -1.44 0.59 -31.43
C ALA A 296 -1.29 1.93 -30.67
N PRO A 297 -0.55 1.93 -29.56
CA PRO A 297 -0.14 3.13 -28.84
C PRO A 297 0.51 4.14 -29.80
N HIS A 298 0.13 5.43 -29.67
CA HIS A 298 0.72 6.44 -30.57
C HIS A 298 2.11 6.90 -30.12
N SER A 299 2.44 6.77 -28.83
CA SER A 299 3.72 7.23 -28.29
C SER A 299 4.21 6.35 -27.13
N LEU A 300 5.04 5.36 -27.47
CA LEU A 300 5.68 4.51 -26.43
C LEU A 300 6.68 5.30 -25.58
N THR A 301 7.22 6.41 -26.08
CA THR A 301 8.07 7.31 -25.27
C THR A 301 7.26 7.93 -24.13
N LEU A 302 6.05 8.47 -24.40
CA LEU A 302 5.17 9.00 -23.35
C LEU A 302 4.71 7.90 -22.38
N THR A 303 4.39 6.72 -22.91
CA THR A 303 4.03 5.55 -22.09
C THR A 303 5.17 5.17 -21.15
N MET A 304 6.42 5.13 -21.63
CA MET A 304 7.59 4.83 -20.80
C MET A 304 7.83 5.92 -19.75
N VAL A 305 7.75 7.19 -20.11
CA VAL A 305 7.89 8.31 -19.16
C VAL A 305 6.79 8.20 -18.09
N GLY A 306 5.53 7.99 -18.49
CA GLY A 306 4.42 7.80 -17.57
C GLY A 306 4.64 6.61 -16.62
N ALA A 307 5.06 5.45 -17.14
CA ALA A 307 5.38 4.28 -16.32
C ALA A 307 6.52 4.55 -15.31
N SER A 308 7.52 5.34 -15.71
CA SER A 308 8.62 5.71 -14.81
C SER A 308 8.15 6.65 -13.68
N LEU A 309 7.28 7.60 -14.01
CA LEU A 309 6.66 8.49 -13.02
C LEU A 309 5.72 7.73 -12.07
N LEU A 310 4.99 6.73 -12.57
CA LEU A 310 4.21 5.79 -11.77
C LEU A 310 5.11 5.04 -10.79
N TRP A 311 6.24 4.51 -11.26
CA TRP A 311 7.19 3.77 -10.39
C TRP A 311 7.74 4.64 -9.27
N VAL A 312 8.21 5.84 -9.59
CA VAL A 312 8.74 6.78 -8.58
C VAL A 312 7.67 7.16 -7.56
N GLY A 313 6.46 7.51 -8.00
CA GLY A 313 5.37 7.88 -7.09
C GLY A 313 4.87 6.72 -6.23
N TRP A 314 5.05 5.47 -6.71
CA TRP A 314 4.62 4.28 -5.97
C TRP A 314 5.42 4.02 -4.69
N PHE A 315 6.59 4.61 -4.54
CA PHE A 315 7.28 4.61 -3.25
C PHE A 315 6.48 5.38 -2.18
N GLY A 316 5.88 6.51 -2.54
CA GLY A 316 4.94 7.21 -1.66
C GLY A 316 3.65 6.43 -1.44
N PHE A 317 3.14 5.80 -2.49
CA PHE A 317 1.93 4.98 -2.43
C PHE A 317 2.08 3.80 -1.45
N ASN A 318 3.09 2.96 -1.63
CA ASN A 318 3.32 1.78 -0.79
C ASN A 318 4.01 2.11 0.52
N ALA A 319 5.16 2.76 0.52
CA ALA A 319 5.89 3.01 1.76
C ALA A 319 5.24 4.10 2.62
N GLY A 320 4.50 5.04 2.01
CA GLY A 320 3.64 5.99 2.73
C GLY A 320 2.49 5.31 3.47
N SER A 321 2.00 4.16 3.01
CA SER A 321 0.94 3.40 3.67
C SER A 321 1.35 2.77 5.01
N ALA A 322 2.64 2.82 5.36
CA ALA A 322 3.10 2.54 6.74
C ALA A 322 2.66 3.63 7.74
N LEU A 323 2.28 4.82 7.28
CA LEU A 323 1.90 6.02 8.05
C LEU A 323 3.01 6.59 8.95
N GLU A 324 4.19 5.98 8.95
CA GLU A 324 5.36 6.33 9.75
C GLU A 324 6.64 6.21 8.90
N ALA A 325 7.67 6.99 9.24
CA ALA A 325 9.02 6.85 8.69
C ALA A 325 9.83 5.79 9.47
N ASN A 326 9.38 4.54 9.44
CA ASN A 326 9.92 3.45 10.24
C ASN A 326 10.43 2.27 9.40
N GLY A 327 10.80 1.16 10.05
CA GLY A 327 11.27 -0.06 9.40
C GLY A 327 10.27 -0.70 8.45
N PHE A 328 8.95 -0.58 8.71
CA PHE A 328 7.92 -1.09 7.81
C PHE A 328 7.80 -0.24 6.55
N ALA A 329 7.97 1.08 6.65
CA ALA A 329 8.09 1.94 5.48
C ALA A 329 9.30 1.57 4.63
N ALA A 330 10.46 1.32 5.26
CA ALA A 330 11.67 0.87 4.56
C ALA A 330 11.49 -0.51 3.91
N LEU A 331 10.81 -1.44 4.57
CA LEU A 331 10.46 -2.75 4.00
C LEU A 331 9.53 -2.60 2.78
N ALA A 332 8.47 -1.81 2.89
CA ALA A 332 7.57 -1.54 1.77
C ALA A 332 8.29 -0.85 0.59
N PHE A 333 9.27 0.02 0.89
CA PHE A 333 10.09 0.69 -0.10
C PHE A 333 10.93 -0.32 -0.91
N ILE A 334 11.71 -1.18 -0.25
CA ILE A 334 12.54 -2.17 -0.95
C ILE A 334 11.68 -3.22 -1.68
N ASN A 335 10.57 -3.66 -1.09
CA ASN A 335 9.67 -4.61 -1.71
C ASN A 335 9.04 -4.03 -2.99
N THR A 336 8.66 -2.76 -2.99
CA THR A 336 8.18 -2.05 -4.18
C THR A 336 9.24 -2.03 -5.30
N LEU A 337 10.49 -1.75 -4.94
CA LEU A 337 11.60 -1.73 -5.90
C LEU A 337 11.84 -3.10 -6.54
N VAL A 338 12.00 -4.13 -5.72
CA VAL A 338 12.45 -5.45 -6.23
C VAL A 338 11.35 -6.23 -6.93
N ALA A 339 10.08 -6.13 -6.45
CA ALA A 339 8.96 -6.78 -7.12
C ALA A 339 8.72 -6.18 -8.50
N THR A 340 8.81 -4.87 -8.63
CA THR A 340 8.69 -4.18 -9.91
C THR A 340 9.78 -4.63 -10.89
N ALA A 341 11.03 -4.63 -10.45
CA ALA A 341 12.15 -5.10 -11.28
C ALA A 341 11.97 -6.56 -11.74
N ALA A 342 11.56 -7.45 -10.82
CA ALA A 342 11.28 -8.85 -11.12
C ALA A 342 10.15 -9.00 -12.16
N ALA A 343 9.08 -8.21 -12.05
CA ALA A 343 7.96 -8.26 -12.98
C ALA A 343 8.32 -7.73 -14.38
N VAL A 344 9.13 -6.68 -14.48
CA VAL A 344 9.68 -6.21 -15.77
C VAL A 344 10.42 -7.33 -16.47
N LEU A 345 11.34 -8.01 -15.75
CA LEU A 345 12.13 -9.11 -16.32
C LEU A 345 11.23 -10.29 -16.72
N ALA A 346 10.28 -10.68 -15.85
CA ALA A 346 9.36 -11.78 -16.11
C ALA A 346 8.47 -11.51 -17.35
N TRP A 347 7.94 -10.29 -17.49
CA TRP A 347 7.17 -9.90 -18.67
C TRP A 347 8.01 -9.94 -19.94
N CYS A 348 9.20 -9.37 -19.91
CA CYS A 348 10.13 -9.39 -21.05
C CYS A 348 10.54 -10.83 -21.44
N ILE A 349 10.79 -11.70 -20.47
CA ILE A 349 11.05 -13.14 -20.70
C ILE A 349 9.82 -13.78 -21.37
N GLY A 350 8.63 -13.57 -20.82
CA GLY A 350 7.36 -14.09 -21.35
C GLY A 350 7.12 -13.66 -22.81
N GLU A 351 7.32 -12.40 -23.14
CA GLU A 351 7.22 -11.90 -24.53
C GLU A 351 8.28 -12.53 -25.43
N ALA A 352 9.53 -12.63 -24.95
CA ALA A 352 10.61 -13.23 -25.74
C ALA A 352 10.35 -14.71 -26.04
N LEU A 353 9.78 -15.45 -25.10
CA LEU A 353 9.40 -16.85 -25.27
C LEU A 353 8.21 -17.02 -26.21
N HIS A 354 7.22 -16.13 -26.14
CA HIS A 354 5.98 -16.25 -26.92
C HIS A 354 6.06 -15.56 -28.29
N LYS A 355 6.71 -14.39 -28.38
CA LYS A 355 6.79 -13.54 -29.59
C LYS A 355 8.19 -13.47 -30.21
N GLY A 356 9.18 -14.14 -29.61
CA GLY A 356 10.57 -14.14 -30.06
C GLY A 356 11.41 -12.95 -29.62
N LYS A 357 10.80 -11.85 -29.09
CA LYS A 357 11.49 -10.66 -28.61
C LYS A 357 10.65 -9.92 -27.57
N ALA A 358 11.33 -9.25 -26.65
CA ALA A 358 10.71 -8.31 -25.70
C ALA A 358 10.40 -6.97 -26.36
N SER A 359 9.47 -6.21 -25.78
CA SER A 359 9.09 -4.87 -26.25
C SER A 359 9.19 -3.83 -25.13
N MET A 360 9.33 -2.53 -25.50
CA MET A 360 9.30 -1.44 -24.54
C MET A 360 7.92 -1.33 -23.87
N LEU A 361 6.85 -1.56 -24.62
CA LEU A 361 5.50 -1.62 -24.07
C LEU A 361 5.39 -2.72 -23.01
N GLY A 362 5.93 -3.91 -23.30
CA GLY A 362 5.97 -5.03 -22.36
C GLY A 362 6.76 -4.72 -21.10
N ALA A 363 7.91 -4.07 -21.22
CA ALA A 363 8.69 -3.63 -20.06
C ALA A 363 7.91 -2.63 -19.18
N ALA A 364 7.26 -1.61 -19.79
CA ALA A 364 6.45 -0.64 -19.08
C ALA A 364 5.22 -1.29 -18.40
N SER A 365 4.53 -2.21 -19.09
CA SER A 365 3.40 -2.96 -18.54
C SER A 365 3.83 -3.91 -17.42
N GLY A 366 5.00 -4.54 -17.56
CA GLY A 366 5.61 -5.38 -16.51
C GLY A 366 5.94 -4.58 -15.25
N ALA A 367 6.43 -3.34 -15.41
CA ALA A 367 6.65 -2.45 -14.26
C ALA A 367 5.34 -2.20 -13.50
N VAL A 368 4.28 -1.80 -14.21
CA VAL A 368 2.97 -1.57 -13.56
C VAL A 368 2.41 -2.84 -12.95
N ALA A 369 2.56 -4.01 -13.59
CA ALA A 369 2.12 -5.29 -13.05
C ALA A 369 2.80 -5.63 -11.71
N GLY A 370 4.11 -5.40 -11.61
CA GLY A 370 4.86 -5.62 -10.37
C GLY A 370 4.45 -4.65 -9.26
N LEU A 371 4.27 -3.37 -9.60
CA LEU A 371 3.80 -2.34 -8.69
C LEU A 371 2.41 -2.69 -8.12
N VAL A 372 1.49 -3.12 -8.98
CA VAL A 372 0.14 -3.53 -8.59
C VAL A 372 0.17 -4.74 -7.67
N ALA A 373 0.88 -5.79 -8.05
CA ALA A 373 0.84 -7.06 -7.31
C ALA A 373 1.55 -6.98 -5.95
N ILE A 374 2.57 -6.12 -5.80
CA ILE A 374 3.21 -5.93 -4.49
C ILE A 374 2.40 -5.04 -3.56
N THR A 375 1.48 -4.22 -4.08
CA THR A 375 0.72 -3.23 -3.31
C THR A 375 0.02 -3.80 -2.08
N PRO A 376 -0.73 -4.92 -2.11
CA PRO A 376 -1.35 -5.47 -0.91
C PRO A 376 -0.35 -6.09 0.07
N ALA A 377 0.84 -6.43 -0.40
CA ALA A 377 1.85 -7.18 0.32
C ALA A 377 3.01 -6.32 0.86
N ALA A 378 3.17 -5.09 0.37
CA ALA A 378 4.43 -4.34 0.44
C ALA A 378 5.06 -4.24 1.83
N GLY A 379 4.28 -4.00 2.88
CA GLY A 379 4.75 -3.95 4.27
C GLY A 379 4.60 -5.26 5.05
N ASN A 380 4.08 -6.33 4.42
CA ASN A 380 3.73 -7.57 5.11
C ASN A 380 4.63 -8.76 4.74
N VAL A 381 5.34 -8.71 3.61
CA VAL A 381 6.14 -9.83 3.10
C VAL A 381 7.62 -9.52 3.16
N GLY A 382 8.46 -10.55 3.28
CA GLY A 382 9.90 -10.40 3.15
C GLY A 382 10.34 -10.16 1.71
N VAL A 383 11.59 -9.73 1.51
CA VAL A 383 12.14 -9.38 0.20
C VAL A 383 12.11 -10.56 -0.78
N GLY A 384 12.33 -11.80 -0.30
CA GLY A 384 12.18 -13.02 -1.12
C GLY A 384 10.77 -13.21 -1.64
N GLY A 385 9.76 -13.03 -0.78
CA GLY A 385 8.34 -13.05 -1.17
C GLY A 385 8.02 -11.98 -2.20
N ALA A 386 8.53 -10.75 -2.02
CA ALA A 386 8.32 -9.65 -2.96
C ALA A 386 8.89 -9.97 -4.36
N LEU A 387 10.09 -10.55 -4.45
CA LEU A 387 10.67 -11.01 -5.73
C LEU A 387 9.77 -12.03 -6.43
N ILE A 388 9.25 -13.02 -5.67
CA ILE A 388 8.39 -14.07 -6.22
C ILE A 388 7.06 -13.48 -6.68
N ILE A 389 6.42 -12.60 -5.87
CA ILE A 389 5.18 -11.91 -6.22
C ILE A 389 5.36 -11.15 -7.53
N GLY A 390 6.42 -10.35 -7.65
CA GLY A 390 6.70 -9.60 -8.88
C GLY A 390 6.92 -10.50 -10.10
N PHE A 391 7.69 -11.58 -9.94
CA PHE A 391 7.96 -12.51 -11.03
C PHE A 391 6.69 -13.21 -11.52
N ILE A 392 5.84 -13.69 -10.61
CA ILE A 392 4.55 -14.30 -10.95
C ILE A 392 3.63 -13.28 -11.62
N ALA A 393 3.57 -12.05 -11.09
CA ALA A 393 2.74 -10.97 -11.63
C ALA A 393 3.10 -10.63 -13.07
N GLY A 394 4.40 -10.59 -13.42
CA GLY A 394 4.85 -10.33 -14.78
C GLY A 394 4.25 -11.30 -15.81
N PHE A 395 4.23 -12.60 -15.51
CA PHE A 395 3.62 -13.63 -16.38
C PHE A 395 2.09 -13.61 -16.31
N ALA A 396 1.51 -13.49 -15.11
CA ALA A 396 0.07 -13.51 -14.94
C ALA A 396 -0.61 -12.35 -15.68
N CYS A 397 -0.06 -11.12 -15.54
CA CYS A 397 -0.60 -9.95 -16.21
C CYS A 397 -0.33 -9.98 -17.73
N LEU A 398 0.80 -10.52 -18.18
CA LEU A 398 1.03 -10.76 -19.61
C LEU A 398 -0.06 -11.67 -20.20
N TRP A 399 -0.44 -12.73 -19.50
CA TRP A 399 -1.58 -13.55 -19.87
C TRP A 399 -2.90 -12.78 -19.75
N GLY A 400 -3.06 -11.96 -18.71
CA GLY A 400 -4.24 -11.12 -18.48
C GLY A 400 -4.57 -10.21 -19.66
N VAL A 401 -3.56 -9.50 -20.19
CA VAL A 401 -3.74 -8.56 -21.32
C VAL A 401 -3.81 -9.25 -22.68
N SER A 402 -3.42 -10.48 -22.79
CA SER A 402 -3.39 -11.22 -24.06
C SER A 402 -4.42 -12.36 -24.12
N GLY A 403 -4.29 -13.38 -23.26
CA GLY A 403 -5.15 -14.57 -23.22
C GLY A 403 -6.51 -14.30 -22.62
N LEU A 404 -6.53 -13.85 -21.34
CA LEU A 404 -7.76 -13.59 -20.59
C LEU A 404 -8.65 -12.54 -21.26
N LYS A 405 -8.08 -11.44 -21.72
CA LYS A 405 -8.81 -10.39 -22.44
C LYS A 405 -9.53 -10.93 -23.67
N LYS A 406 -8.89 -11.85 -24.44
CA LYS A 406 -9.51 -12.52 -25.58
C LYS A 406 -10.64 -13.45 -25.14
N MET A 407 -10.45 -14.22 -24.06
CA MET A 407 -11.47 -15.12 -23.53
C MET A 407 -12.71 -14.36 -23.05
N LEU A 408 -12.50 -13.23 -22.38
CA LEU A 408 -13.57 -12.35 -21.91
C LEU A 408 -14.27 -11.60 -23.06
N GLY A 409 -13.63 -11.43 -24.21
CA GLY A 409 -14.19 -10.72 -25.35
C GLY A 409 -14.44 -9.23 -25.10
N ALA A 410 -13.90 -8.67 -24.03
CA ALA A 410 -14.02 -7.27 -23.62
C ALA A 410 -13.02 -6.38 -24.37
N ASP A 411 -13.45 -5.20 -24.80
CA ASP A 411 -12.54 -4.15 -25.27
C ASP A 411 -12.13 -3.26 -24.08
N ASP A 412 -11.38 -3.82 -23.16
CA ASP A 412 -10.66 -3.07 -22.13
C ASP A 412 -9.51 -2.31 -22.80
N SER A 413 -9.71 -1.01 -23.05
CA SER A 413 -8.87 -0.25 -24.00
C SER A 413 -7.40 -0.21 -23.63
N LEU A 414 -7.10 0.01 -22.36
CA LEU A 414 -5.72 0.17 -21.85
C LEU A 414 -5.34 -0.93 -20.86
N ASP A 415 -5.98 -2.10 -20.97
CA ASP A 415 -5.66 -3.31 -20.22
C ASP A 415 -5.78 -3.16 -18.68
N VAL A 416 -6.76 -2.34 -18.23
CA VAL A 416 -6.97 -2.05 -16.80
C VAL A 416 -7.27 -3.33 -16.03
N PHE A 417 -8.17 -4.19 -16.51
CA PHE A 417 -8.47 -5.45 -15.85
C PHE A 417 -7.31 -6.44 -15.98
N GLY A 418 -6.68 -6.50 -17.16
CA GLY A 418 -5.56 -7.41 -17.41
C GLY A 418 -4.33 -7.15 -16.53
N VAL A 419 -4.09 -5.89 -16.14
CA VAL A 419 -2.96 -5.50 -15.29
C VAL A 419 -3.41 -5.32 -13.83
N HIS A 420 -4.39 -4.42 -13.57
CA HIS A 420 -4.79 -4.08 -12.19
C HIS A 420 -5.70 -5.15 -11.57
N GLY A 421 -6.62 -5.76 -12.35
CA GLY A 421 -7.47 -6.83 -11.84
C GLY A 421 -6.68 -8.10 -11.58
N VAL A 422 -5.98 -8.60 -12.60
CA VAL A 422 -5.19 -9.83 -12.49
C VAL A 422 -4.04 -9.63 -11.49
N GLY A 423 -3.28 -8.54 -11.60
CA GLY A 423 -2.17 -8.24 -10.69
C GLY A 423 -2.63 -8.05 -9.25
N GLY A 424 -3.74 -7.33 -9.03
CA GLY A 424 -4.32 -7.13 -7.70
C GLY A 424 -4.79 -8.43 -7.06
N ILE A 425 -5.50 -9.30 -7.80
CA ILE A 425 -5.95 -10.62 -7.31
C ILE A 425 -4.74 -11.51 -6.98
N VAL A 426 -3.77 -11.62 -7.89
CA VAL A 426 -2.55 -12.40 -7.65
C VAL A 426 -1.80 -11.85 -6.44
N GLY A 427 -1.65 -10.53 -6.35
CA GLY A 427 -0.98 -9.89 -5.22
C GLY A 427 -1.69 -10.16 -3.89
N ALA A 428 -3.03 -9.98 -3.83
CA ALA A 428 -3.82 -10.21 -2.62
C ALA A 428 -3.73 -11.68 -2.15
N LEU A 429 -3.84 -12.65 -3.05
CA LEU A 429 -3.71 -14.08 -2.72
C LEU A 429 -2.29 -14.40 -2.22
N LEU A 430 -1.26 -13.90 -2.91
CA LEU A 430 0.13 -14.15 -2.52
C LEU A 430 0.54 -13.38 -1.25
N THR A 431 -0.14 -12.28 -0.91
CA THR A 431 0.00 -11.63 0.40
C THR A 431 -0.33 -12.62 1.51
N GLY A 432 -1.43 -13.37 1.37
CA GLY A 432 -1.80 -14.43 2.32
C GLY A 432 -0.72 -15.48 2.51
N VAL A 433 -0.03 -15.85 1.44
CA VAL A 433 1.04 -16.86 1.51
C VAL A 433 2.31 -16.29 2.13
N PHE A 434 2.83 -15.18 1.59
CA PHE A 434 4.16 -14.68 1.92
C PHE A 434 4.22 -13.76 3.15
N SER A 435 3.07 -13.42 3.77
CA SER A 435 3.04 -12.74 5.06
C SER A 435 3.41 -13.65 6.23
N ALA A 436 3.35 -14.97 6.06
CA ALA A 436 3.73 -15.94 7.09
C ALA A 436 5.21 -15.82 7.47
N GLY A 437 5.52 -15.80 8.77
CA GLY A 437 6.89 -15.67 9.29
C GLY A 437 7.82 -16.80 8.81
N SER A 438 7.29 -18.03 8.66
CA SER A 438 8.02 -19.18 8.10
C SER A 438 8.49 -18.98 6.65
N LEU A 439 7.89 -18.03 5.91
CA LEU A 439 8.27 -17.66 4.54
C LEU A 439 8.95 -16.28 4.48
N GLY A 440 9.41 -15.78 5.63
CA GLY A 440 10.10 -14.49 5.76
C GLY A 440 9.17 -13.27 5.81
N GLY A 441 7.87 -13.47 6.00
CA GLY A 441 6.90 -12.40 6.22
C GLY A 441 6.94 -11.86 7.65
N VAL A 442 6.14 -10.84 7.93
CA VAL A 442 6.14 -10.12 9.22
C VAL A 442 5.08 -10.60 10.20
N LYS A 443 4.22 -11.55 9.81
CA LYS A 443 3.17 -12.09 10.67
C LYS A 443 3.68 -13.24 11.53
N GLY A 444 3.21 -13.26 12.77
CA GLY A 444 3.56 -14.31 13.73
C GLY A 444 3.02 -15.70 13.40
N ASP A 445 3.30 -16.66 14.26
CA ASP A 445 2.90 -18.06 14.06
C ASP A 445 1.39 -18.30 14.16
N ASP A 446 0.64 -17.34 14.72
CA ASP A 446 -0.83 -17.33 14.80
C ASP A 446 -1.50 -16.85 13.49
N TYR A 447 -0.74 -16.40 12.51
CA TYR A 447 -1.27 -15.94 11.24
C TYR A 447 -1.81 -17.08 10.39
N SER A 448 -3.06 -16.94 9.96
CA SER A 448 -3.73 -17.91 9.08
C SER A 448 -3.75 -17.42 7.63
N ILE A 449 -3.13 -18.19 6.73
CA ILE A 449 -3.22 -17.95 5.27
C ILE A 449 -4.69 -17.96 4.81
N ALA A 450 -5.55 -18.77 5.43
CA ALA A 450 -6.97 -18.85 5.09
C ALA A 450 -7.71 -17.53 5.30
N SER A 451 -7.31 -16.70 6.28
CA SER A 451 -7.91 -15.39 6.53
C SER A 451 -7.79 -14.42 5.34
N GLN A 452 -6.75 -14.60 4.52
CA GLN A 452 -6.55 -13.79 3.31
C GLN A 452 -7.27 -14.36 2.08
N LEU A 453 -7.61 -15.63 2.10
CA LEU A 453 -8.24 -16.32 0.96
C LEU A 453 -9.76 -16.30 1.04
N LEU A 454 -10.32 -16.06 2.22
CA LEU A 454 -11.76 -15.96 2.47
C LEU A 454 -12.29 -14.56 2.20
#